data_1b34b74a0d90aae84b368f1dc276ae31
#
_entry.id   1b34b74a0d90aae84b368f1dc276ae31
#
_cell.length_a   1.000
_cell.length_b   1.000
_cell.length_c   1.000
_cell.angle_alpha   90.00
_cell.angle_beta   90.00
_cell.angle_gamma   90.00
#
_symmetry.space_group_name_H-M   'P 1'
#
loop_
_entity.id
_entity.type
_entity.pdbx_description
1 polymer ?
#
loop_
_entity_poly.entity_id
_entity_poly.type
_entity_poly.pdbx_seq_one_letter_code
_entity_poly.pdbx_strand_id
1 'polypeptide(L)'
;MNGQPSRFSIDTLALLVVDDHRINREFLNTGLSRLVRRVVLVEDGPGAIERCRQEDFDVILMDLHMPRMDGLATANRIRDLDGRSAHAQIVALTADARPEERLRLLEAGFDGYLNKPITIADLVAAIEALYDPHSAGIDHGRQPAAPTRLIDRTRALAAANNDAELAARLQDMLARELDEKLPELDRMIVDGDYERAAELLHQWAGAGGYAGATRMTQACRMLRQRLLSGLDSSPGTNYLNFLRIAHATRQTLRHI
;
A
#
# COMPACT_ATOMS: atom_id res chain seq x y z
N MET A 1 33.47 32.23 3.77
CA MET A 1 33.14 30.83 4.11
C MET A 1 31.75 30.56 3.55
N ASN A 2 31.67 30.03 2.35
CA ASN A 2 30.40 29.73 1.69
C ASN A 2 29.97 28.34 2.16
N GLY A 3 29.08 28.29 3.19
CA GLY A 3 28.32 27.09 3.50
C GLY A 3 27.32 26.82 2.38
N GLN A 4 27.64 25.95 1.44
CA GLN A 4 26.61 25.36 0.61
C GLN A 4 25.68 24.56 1.54
N PRO A 5 24.34 24.73 1.45
CA PRO A 5 23.43 23.82 2.14
C PRO A 5 23.73 22.40 1.65
N SER A 6 23.94 21.48 2.57
CA SER A 6 24.11 20.06 2.26
C SER A 6 22.90 19.64 1.43
N ARG A 7 23.13 19.34 0.14
CA ARG A 7 22.07 18.89 -0.76
C ARG A 7 21.49 17.60 -0.17
N PHE A 8 20.22 17.64 0.20
CA PHE A 8 19.47 16.43 0.55
C PHE A 8 19.67 15.39 -0.57
N SER A 9 19.93 14.17 -0.20
CA SER A 9 20.06 13.05 -1.16
C SER A 9 19.38 11.83 -0.59
N ILE A 10 18.46 11.26 -1.36
CA ILE A 10 17.62 10.13 -0.96
C ILE A 10 18.45 8.87 -0.68
N ASP A 11 19.61 8.71 -1.31
CA ASP A 11 20.53 7.58 -1.12
C ASP A 11 21.17 7.52 0.26
N THR A 12 21.06 8.58 1.06
CA THR A 12 21.53 8.60 2.45
C THR A 12 20.51 8.08 3.46
N LEU A 13 19.26 7.92 3.07
CA LEU A 13 18.15 7.63 3.96
C LEU A 13 18.05 6.15 4.36
N ALA A 14 17.68 5.90 5.62
CA ALA A 14 17.19 4.62 6.11
C ALA A 14 15.68 4.63 6.20
N LEU A 15 15.02 3.71 5.50
CA LEU A 15 13.57 3.60 5.43
C LEU A 15 13.06 2.39 6.19
N LEU A 16 11.96 2.57 6.93
CA LEU A 16 11.13 1.49 7.46
C LEU A 16 9.85 1.41 6.64
N VAL A 17 9.53 0.24 6.12
CA VAL A 17 8.29 -0.05 5.41
C VAL A 17 7.42 -0.93 6.28
N VAL A 18 6.23 -0.46 6.61
CA VAL A 18 5.25 -1.13 7.45
C VAL A 18 3.99 -1.37 6.64
N ASP A 19 3.76 -2.62 6.24
CA ASP A 19 2.60 -3.02 5.43
C ASP A 19 2.34 -4.50 5.68
N ASP A 20 1.13 -4.90 6.00
CA ASP A 20 0.80 -6.29 6.33
C ASP A 20 0.81 -7.21 5.11
N HIS A 21 0.69 -6.65 3.90
CA HIS A 21 0.62 -7.41 2.68
C HIS A 21 1.99 -7.64 2.04
N ARG A 22 2.34 -8.92 1.83
CA ARG A 22 3.65 -9.32 1.31
C ARG A 22 3.98 -8.73 -0.07
N ILE A 23 3.00 -8.64 -0.97
CA ILE A 23 3.20 -8.10 -2.33
C ILE A 23 3.57 -6.62 -2.26
N ASN A 24 2.92 -5.85 -1.39
CA ASN A 24 3.23 -4.43 -1.20
C ASN A 24 4.66 -4.26 -0.67
N ARG A 25 5.03 -5.04 0.36
CA ARG A 25 6.41 -5.01 0.90
C ARG A 25 7.44 -5.37 -0.15
N GLU A 26 7.21 -6.40 -0.96
CA GLU A 26 8.11 -6.81 -2.04
C GLU A 26 8.27 -5.72 -3.11
N PHE A 27 7.17 -5.10 -3.51
CA PHE A 27 7.17 -3.97 -4.43
C PHE A 27 8.02 -2.80 -3.91
N LEU A 28 7.75 -2.36 -2.67
CA LEU A 28 8.46 -1.24 -2.06
C LEU A 28 9.94 -1.56 -1.83
N ASN A 29 10.26 -2.78 -1.39
CA ASN A 29 11.64 -3.21 -1.21
C ASN A 29 12.42 -3.18 -2.52
N THR A 30 11.92 -3.83 -3.55
CA THR A 30 12.63 -3.92 -4.83
C THR A 30 12.78 -2.56 -5.49
N GLY A 31 11.74 -1.70 -5.40
CA GLY A 31 11.77 -0.37 -5.98
C GLY A 31 12.68 0.61 -5.25
N LEU A 32 12.82 0.49 -3.93
CA LEU A 32 13.56 1.44 -3.09
C LEU A 32 15.00 1.02 -2.77
N SER A 33 15.32 -0.29 -2.72
CA SER A 33 16.62 -0.79 -2.24
C SER A 33 17.82 -0.29 -3.02
N ARG A 34 17.63 0.14 -4.28
CA ARG A 34 18.68 0.72 -5.13
C ARG A 34 18.76 2.24 -5.06
N LEU A 35 17.80 2.88 -4.40
CA LEU A 35 17.65 4.33 -4.37
C LEU A 35 18.03 4.92 -3.00
N VAL A 36 17.93 4.12 -1.94
CA VAL A 36 18.16 4.57 -0.56
C VAL A 36 19.26 3.76 0.10
N ARG A 37 19.83 4.26 1.19
CA ARG A 37 20.90 3.58 1.93
C ARG A 37 20.47 2.22 2.46
N ARG A 38 19.23 2.10 2.94
CA ARG A 38 18.70 0.87 3.56
C ARG A 38 17.18 0.89 3.58
N VAL A 39 16.58 -0.28 3.34
CA VAL A 39 15.15 -0.55 3.54
C VAL A 39 15.01 -1.68 4.56
N VAL A 40 14.16 -1.48 5.56
CA VAL A 40 13.75 -2.51 6.52
C VAL A 40 12.26 -2.73 6.36
N LEU A 41 11.83 -3.99 6.31
CA LEU A 41 10.43 -4.38 6.11
C LEU A 41 9.89 -4.99 7.38
N VAL A 42 8.68 -4.58 7.76
CA VAL A 42 7.91 -5.21 8.85
C VAL A 42 6.45 -5.37 8.43
N GLU A 43 5.77 -6.32 9.02
CA GLU A 43 4.41 -6.69 8.61
C GLU A 43 3.32 -6.17 9.55
N ASP A 44 3.69 -5.53 10.66
CA ASP A 44 2.72 -5.05 11.64
C ASP A 44 3.26 -3.90 12.51
N GLY A 45 2.33 -3.25 13.23
CA GLY A 45 2.65 -2.15 14.11
C GLY A 45 3.60 -2.51 15.26
N PRO A 46 3.39 -3.62 15.99
CA PRO A 46 4.33 -4.05 17.05
C PRO A 46 5.76 -4.25 16.54
N GLY A 47 5.93 -4.88 15.37
CA GLY A 47 7.22 -5.05 14.71
C GLY A 47 7.87 -3.71 14.34
N ALA A 48 7.07 -2.75 13.86
CA ALA A 48 7.55 -1.41 13.54
C ALA A 48 8.08 -0.68 14.80
N ILE A 49 7.31 -0.71 15.90
CA ILE A 49 7.71 -0.08 17.16
C ILE A 49 9.00 -0.70 17.69
N GLU A 50 9.11 -2.03 17.66
CA GLU A 50 10.31 -2.73 18.14
C GLU A 50 11.54 -2.38 17.28
N ARG A 51 11.38 -2.29 15.96
CA ARG A 51 12.46 -1.84 15.08
C ARG A 51 12.89 -0.41 15.35
N CYS A 52 11.95 0.50 15.58
CA CYS A 52 12.25 1.90 15.93
C CYS A 52 12.94 2.07 17.28
N ARG A 53 12.83 1.09 18.19
CA ARG A 53 13.60 1.07 19.45
C ARG A 53 15.04 0.63 19.25
N GLN A 54 15.27 -0.26 18.28
CA GLN A 54 16.58 -0.88 18.04
C GLN A 54 17.43 -0.10 17.06
N GLU A 55 16.82 0.64 16.16
CA GLU A 55 17.46 1.24 15.00
C GLU A 55 16.86 2.61 14.69
N ASP A 56 17.68 3.50 14.12
CA ASP A 56 17.21 4.81 13.65
C ASP A 56 16.76 4.74 12.19
N PHE A 57 15.59 5.33 11.92
CA PHE A 57 15.03 5.53 10.59
C PHE A 57 14.83 7.01 10.30
N ASP A 58 15.01 7.38 9.04
CA ASP A 58 14.81 8.75 8.56
C ASP A 58 13.37 8.92 8.03
N VAL A 59 12.82 7.87 7.39
CA VAL A 59 11.45 7.85 6.85
C VAL A 59 10.78 6.53 7.21
N ILE A 60 9.50 6.60 7.57
CA ILE A 60 8.63 5.44 7.84
C ILE A 60 7.46 5.48 6.86
N LEU A 61 7.35 4.48 5.99
CA LEU A 61 6.22 4.28 5.10
C LEU A 61 5.23 3.37 5.82
N MET A 62 4.05 3.90 6.15
CA MET A 62 3.10 3.27 7.06
C MET A 62 1.78 2.97 6.37
N ASP A 63 1.42 1.69 6.21
CA ASP A 63 0.05 1.33 5.87
C ASP A 63 -0.90 1.68 7.02
N LEU A 64 -2.03 2.27 6.69
CA LEU A 64 -3.03 2.64 7.70
C LEU A 64 -3.88 1.44 8.14
N HIS A 65 -4.13 0.49 7.23
CA HIS A 65 -5.04 -0.61 7.49
C HIS A 65 -4.26 -1.90 7.70
N MET A 66 -3.89 -2.15 8.94
CA MET A 66 -3.21 -3.37 9.36
C MET A 66 -4.00 -4.06 10.49
N PRO A 67 -3.98 -5.40 10.55
CA PRO A 67 -4.64 -6.16 11.62
C PRO A 67 -4.01 -5.84 12.98
N ARG A 68 -4.80 -5.99 14.05
CA ARG A 68 -4.43 -5.84 15.47
C ARG A 68 -4.06 -4.42 15.90
N MET A 69 -3.17 -3.74 15.18
CA MET A 69 -2.75 -2.35 15.43
C MET A 69 -2.68 -1.61 14.10
N ASP A 70 -3.55 -0.64 13.92
CA ASP A 70 -3.59 0.18 12.72
C ASP A 70 -2.38 1.14 12.62
N GLY A 71 -2.21 1.75 11.44
CA GLY A 71 -1.11 2.66 11.19
C GLY A 71 -1.14 3.90 12.08
N LEU A 72 -2.34 4.41 12.43
CA LEU A 72 -2.48 5.56 13.31
C LEU A 72 -1.96 5.27 14.72
N ALA A 73 -2.43 4.17 15.31
CA ALA A 73 -1.98 3.75 16.64
C ALA A 73 -0.49 3.43 16.65
N THR A 74 0.04 2.87 15.55
CA THR A 74 1.47 2.59 15.40
C THR A 74 2.29 3.87 15.34
N ALA A 75 1.89 4.84 14.52
CA ALA A 75 2.58 6.12 14.39
C ALA A 75 2.63 6.87 15.72
N ASN A 76 1.51 6.96 16.44
CA ASN A 76 1.47 7.60 17.76
C ASN A 76 2.45 6.93 18.73
N ARG A 77 2.50 5.59 18.79
CA ARG A 77 3.44 4.88 19.67
C ARG A 77 4.90 5.06 19.27
N ILE A 78 5.18 5.23 17.97
CA ILE A 78 6.54 5.55 17.51
C ILE A 78 6.91 6.98 17.93
N ARG A 79 5.98 7.94 17.85
CA ARG A 79 6.20 9.32 18.31
C ARG A 79 6.49 9.41 19.82
N ASP A 80 5.94 8.48 20.60
CA ASP A 80 6.15 8.41 22.06
C ASP A 80 7.47 7.70 22.46
N LEU A 81 8.28 7.23 21.50
CA LEU A 81 9.57 6.60 21.77
C LEU A 81 10.65 7.63 22.10
N ASP A 82 11.61 7.22 22.91
CA ASP A 82 12.88 7.92 23.04
C ASP A 82 13.80 7.56 21.85
N GLY A 83 14.39 8.55 21.18
CA GLY A 83 15.34 8.30 20.10
C GLY A 83 14.98 9.00 18.78
N ARG A 84 15.86 8.79 17.77
CA ARG A 84 15.74 9.51 16.49
C ARG A 84 14.52 9.08 15.66
N SER A 85 14.14 7.81 15.74
CA SER A 85 12.98 7.29 15.01
C SER A 85 11.66 7.94 15.43
N ALA A 86 11.55 8.51 16.64
CA ALA A 86 10.41 9.32 17.07
C ALA A 86 10.23 10.60 16.23
N HIS A 87 11.32 11.07 15.61
CA HIS A 87 11.34 12.25 14.74
C HIS A 87 11.45 11.91 13.24
N ALA A 88 11.37 10.62 12.89
CA ALA A 88 11.35 10.19 11.50
C ALA A 88 10.16 10.78 10.75
N GLN A 89 10.30 11.05 9.46
CA GLN A 89 9.18 11.45 8.61
C GLN A 89 8.24 10.26 8.42
N ILE A 90 6.98 10.35 8.82
CA ILE A 90 5.99 9.28 8.66
C ILE A 90 5.05 9.60 7.50
N VAL A 91 5.10 8.77 6.46
CA VAL A 91 4.24 8.88 5.27
C VAL A 91 3.19 7.79 5.29
N ALA A 92 1.92 8.19 5.33
CA ALA A 92 0.82 7.24 5.25
C ALA A 92 0.64 6.69 3.84
N LEU A 93 0.47 5.37 3.72
CA LEU A 93 0.09 4.69 2.49
C LEU A 93 -1.38 4.29 2.60
N THR A 94 -2.27 4.99 1.89
CA THR A 94 -3.72 4.80 2.05
C THR A 94 -4.42 4.44 0.75
N ALA A 95 -5.51 3.68 0.84
CA ALA A 95 -6.43 3.47 -0.29
C ALA A 95 -7.53 4.55 -0.35
N ASP A 96 -7.62 5.42 0.66
CA ASP A 96 -8.65 6.45 0.78
C ASP A 96 -8.07 7.83 0.49
N ALA A 97 -8.57 8.47 -0.56
CA ALA A 97 -8.13 9.78 -1.04
C ALA A 97 -9.02 10.94 -0.57
N ARG A 98 -9.99 10.70 0.33
CA ARG A 98 -10.94 11.75 0.74
C ARG A 98 -10.25 12.87 1.51
N PRO A 99 -10.68 14.13 1.30
CA PRO A 99 -10.09 15.28 1.97
C PRO A 99 -10.13 15.20 3.51
N GLU A 100 -11.20 14.59 4.06
CA GLU A 100 -11.40 14.44 5.51
C GLU A 100 -10.32 13.51 6.11
N GLU A 101 -9.98 12.42 5.40
CA GLU A 101 -8.94 11.49 5.84
C GLU A 101 -7.56 12.15 5.82
N ARG A 102 -7.30 12.99 4.82
CA ARG A 102 -6.07 13.78 4.75
C ARG A 102 -5.86 14.68 5.96
N LEU A 103 -6.89 15.44 6.36
CA LEU A 103 -6.81 16.31 7.53
C LEU A 103 -6.56 15.50 8.81
N ARG A 104 -7.28 14.38 8.95
CA ARG A 104 -7.13 13.46 10.08
C ARG A 104 -5.70 12.90 10.20
N LEU A 105 -5.06 12.56 9.08
CA LEU A 105 -3.68 12.07 9.07
C LEU A 105 -2.69 13.13 9.53
N LEU A 106 -2.83 14.36 9.03
CA LEU A 106 -1.97 15.48 9.44
C LEU A 106 -2.14 15.80 10.93
N GLU A 107 -3.37 15.81 11.43
CA GLU A 107 -3.66 16.01 12.86
C GLU A 107 -3.11 14.87 13.74
N ALA A 108 -3.02 13.65 13.20
CA ALA A 108 -2.45 12.49 13.85
C ALA A 108 -0.90 12.42 13.78
N GLY A 109 -0.24 13.46 13.24
CA GLY A 109 1.22 13.56 13.23
C GLY A 109 1.92 12.83 12.09
N PHE A 110 1.20 12.52 10.99
CA PHE A 110 1.83 12.11 9.73
C PHE A 110 2.38 13.33 8.99
N ASP A 111 3.56 13.20 8.41
CA ASP A 111 4.23 14.27 7.67
C ASP A 111 3.82 14.31 6.20
N GLY A 112 3.23 13.21 5.70
CA GLY A 112 2.74 13.10 4.34
C GLY A 112 1.82 11.89 4.14
N TYR A 113 1.23 11.80 2.96
CA TYR A 113 0.41 10.64 2.57
C TYR A 113 0.51 10.38 1.08
N LEU A 114 0.32 9.11 0.68
CA LEU A 114 0.25 8.65 -0.71
C LEU A 114 -0.93 7.70 -0.90
N ASN A 115 -1.63 7.86 -2.01
CA ASN A 115 -2.76 7.00 -2.35
C ASN A 115 -2.33 5.75 -3.11
N LYS A 116 -2.70 4.58 -2.60
CA LYS A 116 -2.49 3.30 -3.29
C LYS A 116 -3.42 3.17 -4.52
N PRO A 117 -2.94 2.68 -5.69
CA PRO A 117 -1.59 2.16 -5.95
C PRO A 117 -0.57 3.29 -6.14
N ILE A 118 0.61 3.12 -5.58
CA ILE A 118 1.71 4.08 -5.58
C ILE A 118 2.71 3.68 -6.66
N THR A 119 3.32 4.64 -7.38
CA THR A 119 4.52 4.36 -8.17
C THR A 119 5.78 4.68 -7.36
N ILE A 120 6.89 4.06 -7.70
CA ILE A 120 8.18 4.38 -7.04
C ILE A 120 8.55 5.85 -7.28
N ALA A 121 8.23 6.38 -8.46
CA ALA A 121 8.47 7.78 -8.78
C ALA A 121 7.67 8.73 -7.87
N ASP A 122 6.37 8.45 -7.64
CA ASP A 122 5.54 9.26 -6.75
C ASP A 122 6.06 9.21 -5.30
N LEU A 123 6.53 8.03 -4.88
CA LEU A 123 7.08 7.82 -3.54
C LEU A 123 8.38 8.60 -3.34
N VAL A 124 9.30 8.52 -4.31
CA VAL A 124 10.56 9.29 -4.29
C VAL A 124 10.27 10.78 -4.22
N ALA A 125 9.39 11.27 -5.10
CA ALA A 125 9.03 12.69 -5.14
C ALA A 125 8.34 13.15 -3.83
N ALA A 126 7.51 12.31 -3.21
CA ALA A 126 6.91 12.62 -1.92
C ALA A 126 7.96 12.69 -0.79
N ILE A 127 8.92 11.75 -0.77
CA ILE A 127 10.02 11.78 0.20
C ILE A 127 10.88 13.04 -0.01
N GLU A 128 11.24 13.37 -1.25
CA GLU A 128 12.02 14.58 -1.55
C GLU A 128 11.30 15.86 -1.09
N ALA A 129 9.98 15.93 -1.29
CA ALA A 129 9.17 17.07 -0.87
C ALA A 129 9.15 17.29 0.66
N LEU A 130 9.33 16.24 1.47
CA LEU A 130 9.43 16.36 2.93
C LEU A 130 10.70 17.07 3.38
N TYR A 131 11.78 17.00 2.59
CA TYR A 131 13.07 17.60 2.90
C TYR A 131 13.35 18.89 2.12
N ASP A 132 12.61 19.16 1.04
CA ASP A 132 12.65 20.41 0.29
C ASP A 132 11.23 20.98 0.10
N PRO A 133 10.78 21.88 1.01
CA PRO A 133 9.45 22.47 0.95
C PRO A 133 9.19 23.34 -0.31
N HIS A 134 10.22 23.64 -1.11
CA HIS A 134 10.10 24.39 -2.36
C HIS A 134 9.88 23.48 -3.57
N SER A 135 9.92 22.17 -3.41
CA SER A 135 9.53 21.24 -4.45
C SER A 135 8.00 21.26 -4.59
N ALA A 136 7.52 21.65 -5.78
CA ALA A 136 6.10 21.86 -6.07
C ALA A 136 5.26 20.63 -5.68
N GLY A 137 4.16 20.89 -4.94
CA GLY A 137 3.25 19.87 -4.47
C GLY A 137 2.75 18.96 -5.59
N ILE A 138 2.89 17.67 -5.37
CA ILE A 138 2.39 16.64 -6.27
C ILE A 138 0.87 16.58 -6.11
N ASP A 139 0.14 16.85 -7.17
CA ASP A 139 -1.32 16.65 -7.23
C ASP A 139 -1.63 15.14 -7.28
N HIS A 140 -1.97 14.56 -6.13
CA HIS A 140 -2.27 13.14 -5.97
C HIS A 140 -3.70 12.76 -6.40
N GLY A 141 -4.42 13.64 -7.13
CA GLY A 141 -5.88 13.59 -7.30
C GLY A 141 -6.44 13.00 -8.59
N ARG A 142 -5.66 12.43 -9.50
CA ARG A 142 -6.23 11.93 -10.75
C ARG A 142 -6.71 10.48 -10.63
N GLN A 143 -7.99 10.29 -10.32
CA GLN A 143 -8.63 8.98 -10.50
C GLN A 143 -8.65 8.61 -11.99
N PRO A 144 -8.09 7.46 -12.38
CA PRO A 144 -8.14 7.00 -13.76
C PRO A 144 -9.53 6.50 -14.15
N ALA A 145 -9.89 6.66 -15.43
CA ALA A 145 -11.13 6.15 -16.04
C ALA A 145 -11.37 4.66 -15.73
N ALA A 146 -12.65 4.25 -15.76
CA ALA A 146 -13.06 2.88 -15.46
C ALA A 146 -12.24 1.84 -16.26
N PRO A 147 -11.68 0.82 -15.59
CA PRO A 147 -10.79 -0.13 -16.24
C PRO A 147 -11.53 -1.07 -17.17
N THR A 148 -11.13 -1.11 -18.44
CA THR A 148 -11.72 -1.99 -19.46
C THR A 148 -11.02 -3.35 -19.57
N ARG A 149 -9.74 -3.42 -19.21
CA ARG A 149 -8.90 -4.64 -19.29
C ARG A 149 -8.80 -5.35 -17.94
N LEU A 150 -8.70 -6.69 -17.96
CA LEU A 150 -8.44 -7.49 -16.76
C LEU A 150 -7.06 -7.15 -16.17
N ILE A 151 -6.03 -7.16 -17.03
CA ILE A 151 -4.66 -6.78 -16.69
C ILE A 151 -4.24 -5.62 -17.58
N ASP A 152 -3.79 -4.55 -16.96
CA ASP A 152 -3.18 -3.39 -17.61
C ASP A 152 -1.66 -3.45 -17.45
N ARG A 153 -0.99 -3.97 -18.49
CA ARG A 153 0.47 -4.13 -18.49
C ARG A 153 1.22 -2.81 -18.39
N THR A 154 0.67 -1.75 -18.96
CA THR A 154 1.30 -0.42 -18.89
C THR A 154 1.32 0.08 -17.46
N ARG A 155 0.22 -0.12 -16.72
CA ARG A 155 0.15 0.22 -15.29
C ARG A 155 1.05 -0.65 -14.43
N ALA A 156 1.09 -1.96 -14.68
CA ALA A 156 2.00 -2.85 -13.96
C ALA A 156 3.46 -2.44 -14.14
N LEU A 157 3.87 -2.12 -15.37
CA LEU A 157 5.22 -1.61 -15.66
C LEU A 157 5.48 -0.24 -15.01
N ALA A 158 4.54 0.69 -15.12
CA ALA A 158 4.68 2.01 -14.51
C ALA A 158 4.79 1.90 -12.98
N ALA A 159 3.96 1.07 -12.34
CA ALA A 159 4.07 0.79 -10.91
C ALA A 159 5.45 0.24 -10.54
N ALA A 160 5.96 -0.72 -11.31
CA ALA A 160 7.27 -1.34 -11.12
C ALA A 160 8.46 -0.46 -11.62
N ASN A 161 8.27 0.84 -11.85
CA ASN A 161 9.30 1.74 -12.37
C ASN A 161 9.94 1.26 -13.69
N ASN A 162 9.12 0.71 -14.60
CA ASN A 162 9.49 0.08 -15.86
C ASN A 162 10.38 -1.18 -15.73
N ASP A 163 10.47 -1.77 -14.53
CA ASP A 163 11.11 -3.06 -14.31
C ASP A 163 10.13 -4.19 -14.65
N ALA A 164 10.34 -4.84 -15.79
CA ALA A 164 9.48 -5.91 -16.29
C ALA A 164 9.58 -7.19 -15.43
N GLU A 165 10.74 -7.46 -14.83
CA GLU A 165 10.94 -8.63 -13.96
C GLU A 165 10.17 -8.45 -12.66
N LEU A 166 10.25 -7.27 -12.05
CA LEU A 166 9.46 -6.95 -10.87
C LEU A 166 7.96 -7.02 -11.17
N ALA A 167 7.49 -6.43 -12.29
CA ALA A 167 6.09 -6.49 -12.67
C ALA A 167 5.59 -7.94 -12.82
N ALA A 168 6.35 -8.80 -13.53
CA ALA A 168 6.02 -10.21 -13.69
C ALA A 168 6.02 -10.96 -12.35
N ARG A 169 6.98 -10.69 -11.47
CA ARG A 169 7.05 -11.29 -10.13
C ARG A 169 5.84 -10.92 -9.26
N LEU A 170 5.42 -9.65 -9.26
CA LEU A 170 4.23 -9.23 -8.51
C LEU A 170 2.95 -9.86 -9.06
N GLN A 171 2.86 -10.04 -10.38
CA GLN A 171 1.76 -10.73 -11.04
C GLN A 171 1.68 -12.21 -10.66
N ASP A 172 2.82 -12.93 -10.66
CA ASP A 172 2.89 -14.33 -10.23
C ASP A 172 2.52 -14.49 -8.75
N MET A 173 3.02 -13.59 -7.88
CA MET A 173 2.66 -13.59 -6.45
C MET A 173 1.16 -13.42 -6.25
N LEU A 174 0.52 -12.47 -6.96
CA LEU A 174 -0.93 -12.28 -6.88
C LEU A 174 -1.71 -13.50 -7.39
N ALA A 175 -1.26 -14.13 -8.49
CA ALA A 175 -1.90 -15.33 -9.01
C ALA A 175 -1.89 -16.49 -8.00
N ARG A 176 -0.74 -16.72 -7.34
CA ARG A 176 -0.59 -17.74 -6.28
C ARG A 176 -1.45 -17.42 -5.07
N GLU A 177 -1.45 -16.18 -4.63
CA GLU A 177 -2.25 -15.79 -3.48
C GLU A 177 -3.74 -15.96 -3.73
N LEU A 178 -4.22 -15.67 -4.95
CA LEU A 178 -5.61 -15.95 -5.34
C LEU A 178 -5.93 -17.46 -5.33
N ASP A 179 -4.99 -18.33 -5.73
CA ASP A 179 -5.19 -19.78 -5.63
C ASP A 179 -5.35 -20.24 -4.19
N GLU A 180 -4.53 -19.73 -3.30
CA GLU A 180 -4.48 -20.15 -1.91
C GLU A 180 -5.66 -19.60 -1.10
N LYS A 181 -5.99 -18.31 -1.29
CA LYS A 181 -6.90 -17.59 -0.40
C LYS A 181 -8.34 -17.39 -0.94
N LEU A 182 -8.63 -17.66 -2.22
CA LEU A 182 -10.04 -17.62 -2.69
C LEU A 182 -10.94 -18.60 -1.93
N PRO A 183 -10.52 -19.85 -1.64
CA PRO A 183 -11.33 -20.78 -0.82
C PRO A 183 -11.51 -20.30 0.63
N GLU A 184 -10.57 -19.51 1.16
CA GLU A 184 -10.70 -18.93 2.50
C GLU A 184 -11.73 -17.80 2.50
N LEU A 185 -11.71 -16.94 1.47
CA LEU A 185 -12.73 -15.90 1.30
C LEU A 185 -14.12 -16.52 1.17
N ASP A 186 -14.29 -17.61 0.40
CA ASP A 186 -15.56 -18.33 0.31
C ASP A 186 -16.09 -18.75 1.68
N ARG A 187 -15.22 -19.32 2.53
CA ARG A 187 -15.59 -19.71 3.90
C ARG A 187 -15.97 -18.52 4.76
N MET A 188 -15.18 -17.43 4.75
CA MET A 188 -15.49 -16.21 5.49
C MET A 188 -16.85 -15.63 5.10
N ILE A 189 -17.19 -15.64 3.81
CA ILE A 189 -18.50 -15.16 3.31
C ILE A 189 -19.64 -16.07 3.78
N VAL A 190 -19.47 -17.39 3.72
CA VAL A 190 -20.48 -18.36 4.17
C VAL A 190 -20.69 -18.29 5.68
N ASP A 191 -19.62 -18.12 6.44
CA ASP A 191 -19.66 -18.05 7.91
C ASP A 191 -20.12 -16.67 8.43
N GLY A 192 -20.29 -15.67 7.53
CA GLY A 192 -20.68 -14.30 7.89
C GLY A 192 -19.55 -13.48 8.53
N ASP A 193 -18.31 -13.94 8.43
CA ASP A 193 -17.11 -13.23 8.91
C ASP A 193 -16.71 -12.11 7.96
N TYR A 194 -17.58 -11.10 7.84
CA TYR A 194 -17.45 -10.03 6.87
C TYR A 194 -16.31 -9.07 7.19
N GLU A 195 -15.89 -8.95 8.44
CA GLU A 195 -14.75 -8.12 8.82
C GLU A 195 -13.44 -8.69 8.26
N ARG A 196 -13.17 -9.97 8.46
CA ARG A 196 -11.98 -10.63 7.92
C ARG A 196 -12.02 -10.71 6.39
N ALA A 197 -13.20 -10.96 5.80
CA ALA A 197 -13.38 -10.91 4.34
C ALA A 197 -13.05 -9.51 3.79
N ALA A 198 -13.50 -8.44 4.45
CA ALA A 198 -13.24 -7.06 4.05
C ALA A 198 -11.76 -6.69 4.15
N GLU A 199 -11.05 -7.22 5.15
CA GLU A 199 -9.60 -7.05 5.31
C GLU A 199 -8.82 -7.72 4.18
N LEU A 200 -9.13 -8.98 3.86
CA LEU A 200 -8.52 -9.70 2.74
C LEU A 200 -8.77 -8.99 1.39
N LEU A 201 -9.99 -8.49 1.17
CA LEU A 201 -10.32 -7.71 -0.03
C LEU A 201 -9.56 -6.38 -0.09
N HIS A 202 -9.27 -5.75 1.06
CA HIS A 202 -8.44 -4.55 1.11
C HIS A 202 -7.00 -4.83 0.67
N GLN A 203 -6.39 -5.89 1.21
CA GLN A 203 -5.05 -6.33 0.82
C GLN A 203 -4.98 -6.62 -0.69
N TRP A 204 -5.94 -7.35 -1.24
CA TRP A 204 -5.98 -7.64 -2.68
C TRP A 204 -6.23 -6.41 -3.56
N ALA A 205 -6.93 -5.40 -3.06
CA ALA A 205 -7.08 -4.14 -3.79
C ALA A 205 -5.75 -3.40 -3.94
N GLY A 206 -4.88 -3.43 -2.92
CA GLY A 206 -3.52 -2.91 -2.97
C GLY A 206 -2.65 -3.68 -3.96
N ALA A 207 -2.51 -4.99 -3.74
CA ALA A 207 -1.71 -5.89 -4.58
C ALA A 207 -2.13 -5.88 -6.06
N GLY A 208 -3.44 -5.91 -6.31
CA GLY A 208 -4.00 -5.83 -7.66
C GLY A 208 -3.62 -4.54 -8.39
N GLY A 209 -3.48 -3.44 -7.65
CA GLY A 209 -3.01 -2.15 -8.19
C GLY A 209 -1.60 -2.26 -8.75
N TYR A 210 -0.67 -2.86 -8.01
CA TYR A 210 0.72 -3.05 -8.43
C TYR A 210 0.88 -4.09 -9.55
N ALA A 211 0.05 -5.15 -9.53
CA ALA A 211 0.03 -6.17 -10.57
C ALA A 211 -0.69 -5.71 -11.87
N GLY A 212 -1.25 -4.50 -11.90
CA GLY A 212 -2.05 -4.00 -13.02
C GLY A 212 -3.43 -4.66 -13.15
N ALA A 213 -3.91 -5.40 -12.13
CA ALA A 213 -5.20 -6.09 -12.10
C ALA A 213 -6.35 -5.12 -11.76
N THR A 214 -6.52 -4.09 -12.58
CA THR A 214 -7.35 -2.92 -12.30
C THR A 214 -8.84 -3.24 -12.08
N ARG A 215 -9.40 -4.19 -12.85
CA ARG A 215 -10.80 -4.64 -12.66
C ARG A 215 -10.98 -5.39 -11.35
N MET A 216 -10.00 -6.21 -10.97
CA MET A 216 -10.02 -6.92 -9.69
C MET A 216 -9.91 -5.93 -8.53
N THR A 217 -8.99 -4.97 -8.60
CA THR A 217 -8.86 -3.88 -7.61
C THR A 217 -10.19 -3.19 -7.36
N GLN A 218 -10.92 -2.84 -8.43
CA GLN A 218 -12.23 -2.21 -8.32
C GLN A 218 -13.27 -3.16 -7.71
N ALA A 219 -13.30 -4.43 -8.14
CA ALA A 219 -14.23 -5.42 -7.62
C ALA A 219 -14.02 -5.69 -6.12
N CYS A 220 -12.76 -5.74 -5.66
CA CYS A 220 -12.41 -5.84 -4.24
C CYS A 220 -12.98 -4.65 -3.44
N ARG A 221 -12.76 -3.42 -3.92
CA ARG A 221 -13.26 -2.21 -3.23
C ARG A 221 -14.78 -2.19 -3.13
N MET A 222 -15.48 -2.53 -4.23
CA MET A 222 -16.94 -2.56 -4.25
C MET A 222 -17.50 -3.62 -3.31
N LEU A 223 -16.96 -4.84 -3.33
CA LEU A 223 -17.40 -5.91 -2.43
C LEU A 223 -17.11 -5.55 -0.97
N ARG A 224 -15.89 -5.06 -0.66
CA ARG A 224 -15.53 -4.59 0.69
C ARG A 224 -16.51 -3.54 1.22
N GLN A 225 -16.81 -2.52 0.43
CA GLN A 225 -17.76 -1.47 0.83
C GLN A 225 -19.14 -2.07 1.15
N ARG A 226 -19.59 -3.03 0.36
CA ARG A 226 -20.86 -3.70 0.55
C ARG A 226 -20.91 -4.52 1.83
N LEU A 227 -19.86 -5.31 2.10
CA LEU A 227 -19.77 -6.11 3.32
C LEU A 227 -19.80 -5.24 4.59
N LEU A 228 -19.14 -4.08 4.55
CA LEU A 228 -19.06 -3.16 5.70
C LEU A 228 -20.31 -2.28 5.86
N SER A 229 -21.13 -2.10 4.81
CA SER A 229 -22.33 -1.24 4.89
C SER A 229 -23.50 -1.88 5.64
N GLY A 230 -23.46 -3.17 5.90
CA GLY A 230 -24.54 -3.91 6.58
C GLY A 230 -25.89 -3.92 5.82
N LEU A 231 -25.92 -3.43 4.57
CA LEU A 231 -27.15 -3.19 3.79
C LEU A 231 -27.77 -4.47 3.19
N ASP A 232 -27.05 -5.59 3.19
CA ASP A 232 -27.56 -6.87 2.69
C ASP A 232 -27.26 -8.01 3.65
N SER A 233 -28.27 -8.78 3.95
CA SER A 233 -28.17 -10.07 4.66
C SER A 233 -27.52 -11.18 3.81
N SER A 234 -27.14 -10.89 2.55
CA SER A 234 -26.42 -11.82 1.67
C SER A 234 -25.63 -11.07 0.59
N PRO A 235 -24.34 -11.30 0.43
CA PRO A 235 -23.49 -10.66 -0.60
C PRO A 235 -23.78 -11.09 -2.03
N GLY A 236 -24.61 -12.07 -2.25
CA GLY A 236 -25.27 -12.55 -3.47
C GLY A 236 -24.57 -12.20 -4.79
N THR A 237 -25.23 -11.36 -5.59
CA THR A 237 -24.79 -10.99 -6.95
C THR A 237 -23.44 -10.28 -6.98
N ASN A 238 -23.13 -9.46 -5.97
CA ASN A 238 -21.83 -8.73 -5.89
C ASN A 238 -20.68 -9.68 -5.67
N TYR A 239 -20.86 -10.69 -4.83
CA TYR A 239 -19.86 -11.72 -4.57
C TYR A 239 -19.62 -12.59 -5.81
N LEU A 240 -20.67 -13.04 -6.49
CA LEU A 240 -20.55 -13.82 -7.73
C LEU A 240 -19.83 -13.03 -8.83
N ASN A 241 -20.12 -11.73 -8.96
CA ASN A 241 -19.42 -10.88 -9.91
C ASN A 241 -17.94 -10.73 -9.55
N PHE A 242 -17.61 -10.55 -8.27
CA PHE A 242 -16.24 -10.53 -7.79
C PHE A 242 -15.51 -11.85 -8.11
N LEU A 243 -16.09 -13.01 -7.79
CA LEU A 243 -15.51 -14.33 -8.08
C LEU A 243 -15.18 -14.50 -9.56
N ARG A 244 -16.13 -14.11 -10.44
CA ARG A 244 -15.91 -14.17 -11.89
C ARG A 244 -14.68 -13.35 -12.31
N ILE A 245 -14.53 -12.14 -11.78
CA ILE A 245 -13.41 -11.26 -12.09
C ILE A 245 -12.12 -11.82 -11.50
N ALA A 246 -12.13 -12.31 -10.27
CA ALA A 246 -10.96 -12.87 -9.60
C ALA A 246 -10.44 -14.12 -10.33
N HIS A 247 -11.33 -15.05 -10.72
CA HIS A 247 -10.96 -16.23 -11.50
C HIS A 247 -10.40 -15.87 -12.88
N ALA A 248 -11.03 -14.93 -13.60
CA ALA A 248 -10.54 -14.47 -14.89
C ALA A 248 -9.16 -13.78 -14.76
N THR A 249 -8.97 -12.97 -13.72
CA THR A 249 -7.70 -12.31 -13.42
C THR A 249 -6.61 -13.34 -13.15
N ARG A 250 -6.87 -14.32 -12.28
CA ARG A 250 -5.96 -15.41 -11.95
C ARG A 250 -5.53 -16.19 -13.20
N GLN A 251 -6.48 -16.59 -14.04
CA GLN A 251 -6.18 -17.30 -15.30
C GLN A 251 -5.30 -16.45 -16.23
N THR A 252 -5.64 -15.16 -16.39
CA THR A 252 -4.87 -14.26 -17.25
C THR A 252 -3.44 -14.10 -16.73
N LEU A 253 -3.24 -13.95 -15.41
CA LEU A 253 -1.92 -13.81 -14.80
C LEU A 253 -1.02 -15.03 -14.97
N ARG A 254 -1.60 -16.25 -15.04
CA ARG A 254 -0.85 -17.50 -15.26
C ARG A 254 -0.39 -17.70 -16.71
N HIS A 255 -0.93 -16.93 -17.65
CA HIS A 255 -0.63 -17.07 -19.09
C HIS A 255 0.18 -15.87 -19.63
N ILE A 256 0.65 -14.98 -18.76
CA ILE A 256 1.53 -13.88 -19.09
C ILE A 256 2.99 -14.27 -18.87
#